data_a9b17f30722f82c7ba519eba25ae691b
#
_entry.id   a9b17f30722f82c7ba519eba25ae691b
#
_cell.length_a   1.000
_cell.length_b   1.000
_cell.length_c   1.000
_cell.angle_alpha   90.00
_cell.angle_beta   90.00
_cell.angle_gamma   90.00
#
_symmetry.space_group_name_H-M   'P 1'
#
loop_
_entity.id
_entity.type
_entity.pdbx_description
1 polymer ?
#
loop_
_entity_poly.entity_id
_entity_poly.type
_entity_poly.pdbx_seq_one_letter_code
_entity_poly.pdbx_strand_id
1 'polypeptide(L)'
;MELSLIRSLMDKPFYDDHKGARCPDRLFSKDVRKIKQAIDSAMDRYERTVTPAEIEALFMAENATLTTAQRQAYSVLFVQVTKQEVMGSDIAQDVLSKLFQQVIGEDIANLGFDYVNGSKTSLDPLRQMLELYGDDFTPNLKIQWEDIDLDTILAMTDLESQWTFNIPTLTRKVEGINAGHLIEVGARPNTGKTSFHASLVAAPGGFAWQGAKTIVLCNEEGYHRVAHRYITAATGMDKHEIVKRKSEAMAIFNKIRDNVMFKDATGRDMNWVESVCKSYKPDIVILDMGDKFSRMAGFARPDEALKANAIQARQIAKQQECAVFYMSQLSAEAEGKVVLNQAMMEGSRTGKAAEADLMFMISKNPTVEGQEEEDLERHINVVKNKLSGWHGIVHTDLEYKTARYVA
;
A
#
# COMPACT_ATOMS: atom_id res chain seq x y z
N MET A 1 22.56 15.30 -30.19
CA MET A 1 22.04 14.31 -29.24
C MET A 1 20.77 13.64 -29.75
N GLU A 2 19.63 14.36 -29.95
CA GLU A 2 18.38 13.79 -30.46
C GLU A 2 18.53 13.09 -31.83
N LEU A 3 19.23 13.74 -32.79
CA LEU A 3 19.37 13.18 -34.14
C LEU A 3 20.24 11.93 -34.18
N SER A 4 21.24 11.82 -33.32
CA SER A 4 22.05 10.60 -33.22
C SER A 4 21.23 9.43 -32.64
N LEU A 5 20.37 9.72 -31.65
CA LEU A 5 19.45 8.71 -31.13
C LEU A 5 18.40 8.27 -32.18
N ILE A 6 17.83 9.24 -32.94
CA ILE A 6 16.93 8.95 -34.06
C ILE A 6 17.61 8.07 -35.12
N ARG A 7 18.89 8.34 -35.42
CA ARG A 7 19.67 7.51 -36.38
C ARG A 7 19.83 6.08 -35.84
N SER A 8 20.09 5.94 -34.54
CA SER A 8 20.25 4.63 -33.90
C SER A 8 18.95 3.85 -33.84
N LEU A 9 17.80 4.50 -33.61
CA LEU A 9 16.47 3.88 -33.64
C LEU A 9 16.06 3.32 -35.00
N MET A 10 16.77 3.65 -36.07
CA MET A 10 16.57 3.03 -37.40
C MET A 10 17.24 1.67 -37.53
N ASP A 11 18.12 1.30 -36.60
CA ASP A 11 18.70 -0.03 -36.51
C ASP A 11 17.81 -0.98 -35.70
N LYS A 12 17.42 -2.13 -36.25
CA LYS A 12 16.42 -3.00 -35.63
C LYS A 12 16.84 -3.54 -34.27
N PRO A 13 18.06 -4.08 -34.07
CA PRO A 13 18.49 -4.51 -32.75
C PRO A 13 18.46 -3.38 -31.72
N PHE A 14 18.97 -2.19 -32.07
CA PHE A 14 18.95 -1.03 -31.20
C PHE A 14 17.52 -0.57 -30.87
N TYR A 15 16.63 -0.58 -31.87
CA TYR A 15 15.23 -0.24 -31.68
C TYR A 15 14.54 -1.17 -30.68
N ASP A 16 14.72 -2.48 -30.83
CA ASP A 16 14.09 -3.47 -29.94
C ASP A 16 14.54 -3.34 -28.49
N ASP A 17 15.80 -2.95 -28.27
CA ASP A 17 16.35 -2.70 -26.93
C ASP A 17 15.82 -1.41 -26.28
N HIS A 18 15.46 -0.39 -27.09
CA HIS A 18 15.17 0.97 -26.61
C HIS A 18 13.77 1.48 -26.92
N LYS A 19 12.89 0.69 -27.54
CA LYS A 19 11.53 1.11 -27.91
C LYS A 19 10.60 1.30 -26.72
N GLY A 20 9.47 1.95 -26.97
CA GLY A 20 8.38 2.09 -26.00
C GLY A 20 8.73 3.00 -24.82
N ALA A 21 8.52 2.53 -23.60
CA ALA A 21 8.73 3.29 -22.37
C ALA A 21 10.21 3.70 -22.15
N ARG A 22 11.17 2.99 -22.78
CA ARG A 22 12.59 3.33 -22.71
C ARG A 22 12.96 4.55 -23.55
N CYS A 23 12.17 4.83 -24.59
CA CYS A 23 12.41 5.99 -25.48
C CYS A 23 11.05 6.61 -25.91
N PRO A 24 10.30 7.21 -24.98
CA PRO A 24 9.00 7.80 -25.27
C PRO A 24 9.12 9.04 -26.15
N ASP A 25 8.10 9.30 -26.96
CA ASP A 25 8.01 10.42 -27.88
C ASP A 25 8.31 11.78 -27.26
N ARG A 26 7.96 11.97 -25.99
CA ARG A 26 8.15 13.25 -25.28
C ARG A 26 9.60 13.67 -25.06
N LEU A 27 10.55 12.73 -25.20
CA LEU A 27 11.98 13.04 -25.12
C LEU A 27 12.50 13.85 -26.31
N PHE A 28 11.71 13.96 -27.37
CA PHE A 28 12.11 14.60 -28.61
C PHE A 28 11.40 15.95 -28.83
N SER A 29 12.10 16.88 -29.46
CA SER A 29 11.52 18.12 -29.96
C SER A 29 10.40 17.82 -30.98
N LYS A 30 9.47 18.77 -31.15
CA LYS A 30 8.22 18.57 -31.93
C LYS A 30 8.45 17.98 -33.33
N ASP A 31 9.46 18.41 -34.03
CA ASP A 31 9.70 17.95 -35.42
C ASP A 31 10.44 16.59 -35.41
N VAL A 32 11.39 16.39 -34.51
CA VAL A 32 12.09 15.12 -34.35
C VAL A 32 11.14 14.01 -33.86
N ARG A 33 10.17 14.35 -33.02
CA ARG A 33 9.11 13.43 -32.57
C ARG A 33 8.32 12.82 -33.72
N LYS A 34 7.98 13.64 -34.75
CA LYS A 34 7.28 13.12 -35.93
C LYS A 34 8.14 12.15 -36.73
N ILE A 35 9.42 12.37 -36.80
CA ILE A 35 10.34 11.43 -37.46
C ILE A 35 10.40 10.13 -36.66
N LYS A 36 10.47 10.21 -35.33
CA LYS A 36 10.45 9.03 -34.45
C LYS A 36 9.19 8.20 -34.63
N GLN A 37 8.00 8.84 -34.74
CA GLN A 37 6.74 8.16 -34.99
C GLN A 37 6.72 7.45 -36.35
N ALA A 38 7.33 8.04 -37.39
CA ALA A 38 7.49 7.35 -38.66
C ALA A 38 8.43 6.13 -38.57
N ILE A 39 9.48 6.22 -37.74
CA ILE A 39 10.35 5.07 -37.47
C ILE A 39 9.58 3.97 -36.75
N ASP A 40 8.82 4.28 -35.70
CA ASP A 40 7.99 3.31 -34.98
C ASP A 40 7.03 2.59 -35.94
N SER A 41 6.30 3.34 -36.76
CA SER A 41 5.40 2.78 -37.76
C SER A 41 6.14 1.87 -38.76
N ALA A 42 7.32 2.27 -39.22
CA ALA A 42 8.11 1.48 -40.15
C ALA A 42 8.66 0.20 -39.50
N MET A 43 9.13 0.27 -38.25
CA MET A 43 9.65 -0.88 -37.48
C MET A 43 8.57 -1.92 -37.20
N ASP A 44 7.35 -1.47 -36.86
CA ASP A 44 6.20 -2.34 -36.63
C ASP A 44 5.71 -3.03 -37.91
N ARG A 45 5.84 -2.32 -39.07
CA ARG A 45 5.37 -2.83 -40.35
C ARG A 45 6.34 -3.77 -41.04
N TYR A 46 7.63 -3.44 -41.01
CA TYR A 46 8.66 -4.15 -41.80
C TYR A 46 9.58 -5.06 -41.01
N GLU A 47 9.61 -4.92 -39.72
CA GLU A 47 10.39 -5.77 -38.76
C GLU A 47 11.88 -5.92 -39.12
N ARG A 48 12.50 -4.89 -39.72
CA ARG A 48 13.89 -4.87 -40.14
C ARG A 48 14.54 -3.50 -39.96
N THR A 49 15.87 -3.45 -39.97
CA THR A 49 16.62 -2.21 -40.05
C THR A 49 16.20 -1.39 -41.30
N VAL A 50 15.95 -0.10 -41.11
CA VAL A 50 15.52 0.84 -42.15
C VAL A 50 16.57 1.93 -42.34
N THR A 51 16.67 2.43 -43.55
CA THR A 51 17.61 3.53 -43.87
C THR A 51 16.93 4.87 -43.70
N PRO A 52 17.69 5.97 -43.45
CA PRO A 52 17.14 7.31 -43.39
C PRO A 52 16.37 7.71 -44.66
N ALA A 53 16.83 7.27 -45.84
CA ALA A 53 16.15 7.53 -47.12
C ALA A 53 14.79 6.81 -47.23
N GLU A 54 14.68 5.57 -46.70
CA GLU A 54 13.40 4.84 -46.66
C GLU A 54 12.42 5.54 -45.71
N ILE A 55 12.89 5.98 -44.51
CA ILE A 55 12.01 6.71 -43.59
C ILE A 55 11.59 8.06 -44.15
N GLU A 56 12.51 8.80 -44.78
CA GLU A 56 12.14 10.07 -45.45
C GLU A 56 11.04 9.85 -46.51
N ALA A 57 11.18 8.82 -47.34
CA ALA A 57 10.18 8.51 -48.35
C ALA A 57 8.82 8.18 -47.75
N LEU A 58 8.77 7.32 -46.71
CA LEU A 58 7.56 6.98 -45.98
C LEU A 58 6.96 8.21 -45.29
N PHE A 59 7.77 8.99 -44.57
CA PHE A 59 7.32 10.20 -43.90
C PHE A 59 6.69 11.20 -44.85
N MET A 60 7.32 11.46 -46.04
CA MET A 60 6.80 12.39 -47.04
C MET A 60 5.51 11.87 -47.68
N ALA A 61 5.38 10.56 -47.87
CA ALA A 61 4.17 9.94 -48.40
C ALA A 61 3.00 10.03 -47.41
N GLU A 62 3.24 9.76 -46.13
CA GLU A 62 2.22 9.79 -45.10
C GLU A 62 1.79 11.22 -44.71
N ASN A 63 2.65 12.23 -44.93
CA ASN A 63 2.41 13.63 -44.61
C ASN A 63 2.18 14.48 -45.88
N ALA A 64 1.24 14.05 -46.70
CA ALA A 64 0.95 14.72 -48.01
C ALA A 64 0.52 16.20 -47.87
N THR A 65 -0.01 16.61 -46.72
CA THR A 65 -0.51 17.97 -46.42
C THR A 65 0.58 18.98 -46.07
N LEU A 66 1.86 18.56 -45.93
CA LEU A 66 2.97 19.45 -45.65
C LEU A 66 3.17 20.48 -46.79
N THR A 67 3.36 21.74 -46.41
CA THR A 67 3.74 22.80 -47.35
C THR A 67 5.14 22.54 -47.92
N THR A 68 5.46 23.18 -49.06
CA THR A 68 6.78 23.06 -49.69
C THR A 68 7.90 23.47 -48.72
N ALA A 69 7.72 24.53 -47.94
CA ALA A 69 8.69 24.96 -46.94
C ALA A 69 8.90 23.93 -45.83
N GLN A 70 7.82 23.31 -45.35
CA GLN A 70 7.90 22.25 -44.34
C GLN A 70 8.60 20.99 -44.86
N ARG A 71 8.28 20.58 -46.10
CA ARG A 71 8.96 19.45 -46.75
C ARG A 71 10.46 19.70 -46.85
N GLN A 72 10.86 20.90 -47.24
CA GLN A 72 12.26 21.29 -47.35
C GLN A 72 12.97 21.26 -45.97
N ALA A 73 12.29 21.73 -44.92
CA ALA A 73 12.82 21.69 -43.55
C ALA A 73 13.04 20.25 -43.07
N TYR A 74 12.07 19.32 -43.30
CA TYR A 74 12.25 17.92 -42.94
C TYR A 74 13.33 17.21 -43.76
N SER A 75 13.45 17.48 -45.08
CA SER A 75 14.55 16.95 -45.89
C SER A 75 15.91 17.35 -45.33
N VAL A 76 16.06 18.62 -44.88
CA VAL A 76 17.30 19.06 -44.20
C VAL A 76 17.55 18.28 -42.91
N LEU A 77 16.51 18.00 -42.09
CA LEU A 77 16.64 17.18 -40.89
C LEU A 77 17.05 15.74 -41.24
N PHE A 78 16.46 15.10 -42.26
CA PHE A 78 16.87 13.78 -42.71
C PHE A 78 18.32 13.73 -43.20
N VAL A 79 18.79 14.75 -43.91
CA VAL A 79 20.21 14.88 -44.29
C VAL A 79 21.10 14.95 -43.04
N GLN A 80 20.67 15.66 -41.98
CA GLN A 80 21.41 15.72 -40.73
C GLN A 80 21.39 14.37 -39.99
N VAL A 81 20.26 13.64 -39.97
CA VAL A 81 20.15 12.30 -39.44
C VAL A 81 21.07 11.31 -40.16
N THR A 82 21.14 11.40 -41.49
CA THR A 82 22.01 10.54 -42.32
C THR A 82 23.51 10.70 -41.96
N LYS A 83 23.92 11.91 -41.53
CA LYS A 83 25.28 12.17 -41.13
C LYS A 83 25.63 11.65 -39.73
N GLN A 84 24.65 11.22 -38.98
CA GLN A 84 24.92 10.63 -37.64
C GLN A 84 25.32 9.16 -37.77
N GLU A 85 26.20 8.71 -36.88
CA GLU A 85 26.54 7.31 -36.71
C GLU A 85 25.56 6.64 -35.75
N VAL A 86 25.43 5.32 -35.86
CA VAL A 86 24.65 4.51 -34.87
C VAL A 86 25.45 4.46 -33.58
N MET A 87 24.81 4.80 -32.48
CA MET A 87 25.43 4.79 -31.15
C MET A 87 25.58 3.37 -30.62
N GLY A 88 26.64 3.12 -29.85
CA GLY A 88 26.70 1.95 -28.97
C GLY A 88 25.63 2.01 -27.90
N SER A 89 25.20 0.85 -27.41
CA SER A 89 24.11 0.73 -26.43
C SER A 89 24.42 1.45 -25.10
N ASP A 90 25.69 1.45 -24.66
CA ASP A 90 26.19 2.15 -23.47
C ASP A 90 26.05 3.68 -23.59
N ILE A 91 26.53 4.23 -24.72
CA ILE A 91 26.41 5.68 -25.00
C ILE A 91 24.95 6.09 -25.15
N ALA A 92 24.13 5.24 -25.76
CA ALA A 92 22.70 5.50 -25.92
C ALA A 92 21.98 5.59 -24.59
N GLN A 93 22.34 4.75 -23.63
CA GLN A 93 21.78 4.79 -22.29
C GLN A 93 22.11 6.09 -21.56
N ASP A 94 23.35 6.58 -21.68
CA ASP A 94 23.76 7.88 -21.12
C ASP A 94 23.01 9.05 -21.76
N VAL A 95 22.81 8.99 -23.09
CA VAL A 95 22.07 10.01 -23.83
C VAL A 95 20.60 10.02 -23.42
N LEU A 96 19.98 8.84 -23.32
CA LEU A 96 18.61 8.71 -22.84
C LEU A 96 18.44 9.21 -21.43
N SER A 97 19.35 8.87 -20.51
CA SER A 97 19.35 9.35 -19.15
C SER A 97 19.36 10.88 -19.09
N LYS A 98 20.21 11.55 -19.89
CA LYS A 98 20.25 13.01 -19.95
C LYS A 98 18.97 13.62 -20.53
N LEU A 99 18.37 13.00 -21.55
CA LEU A 99 17.10 13.47 -22.11
C LEU A 99 15.95 13.30 -21.09
N PHE A 100 15.90 12.18 -20.39
CA PHE A 100 14.95 11.98 -19.31
C PHE A 100 15.15 13.02 -18.19
N GLN A 101 16.38 13.26 -17.77
CA GLN A 101 16.72 14.27 -16.76
C GLN A 101 16.19 15.66 -17.14
N GLN A 102 16.33 16.06 -18.41
CA GLN A 102 15.81 17.34 -18.91
C GLN A 102 14.28 17.38 -18.84
N VAL A 103 13.61 16.39 -19.42
CA VAL A 103 12.14 16.36 -19.49
C VAL A 103 11.51 16.23 -18.11
N ILE A 104 12.03 15.34 -17.26
CA ILE A 104 11.52 15.15 -15.90
C ILE A 104 11.83 16.35 -15.02
N GLY A 105 13.00 16.95 -15.18
CA GLY A 105 13.36 18.19 -14.50
C GLY A 105 12.41 19.33 -14.83
N GLU A 106 12.01 19.48 -16.10
CA GLU A 106 10.98 20.43 -16.53
C GLU A 106 9.61 20.11 -15.91
N ASP A 107 9.20 18.84 -15.91
CA ASP A 107 7.94 18.41 -15.29
C ASP A 107 7.91 18.67 -13.78
N ILE A 108 9.01 18.40 -13.08
CA ILE A 108 9.17 18.69 -11.64
C ILE A 108 9.10 20.20 -11.39
N ALA A 109 9.78 21.01 -12.20
CA ALA A 109 9.75 22.45 -12.09
C ALA A 109 8.35 23.02 -12.30
N ASN A 110 7.63 22.52 -13.31
CA ASN A 110 6.25 22.91 -13.60
C ASN A 110 5.29 22.51 -12.46
N LEU A 111 5.41 21.30 -11.94
CA LEU A 111 4.63 20.85 -10.77
C LEU A 111 4.95 21.69 -9.53
N GLY A 112 6.21 22.00 -9.29
CA GLY A 112 6.61 22.90 -8.20
C GLY A 112 6.03 24.31 -8.35
N PHE A 113 6.00 24.84 -9.57
CA PHE A 113 5.39 26.13 -9.88
C PHE A 113 3.86 26.12 -9.67
N ASP A 114 3.17 25.08 -10.13
CA ASP A 114 1.75 24.88 -9.91
C ASP A 114 1.41 24.83 -8.41
N TYR A 115 2.27 24.19 -7.62
CA TYR A 115 2.12 24.12 -6.16
C TYR A 115 2.29 25.49 -5.50
N VAL A 116 3.35 26.24 -5.88
CA VAL A 116 3.61 27.61 -5.35
C VAL A 116 2.48 28.56 -5.68
N ASN A 117 1.89 28.46 -6.87
CA ASN A 117 0.77 29.29 -7.30
C ASN A 117 -0.61 28.84 -6.75
N GLY A 118 -0.66 27.75 -5.98
CA GLY A 118 -1.92 27.24 -5.44
C GLY A 118 -2.82 26.55 -6.48
N SER A 119 -2.34 26.31 -7.70
CA SER A 119 -3.06 25.57 -8.74
C SER A 119 -3.20 24.09 -8.40
N LYS A 120 -2.26 23.55 -7.61
CA LYS A 120 -2.29 22.20 -7.04
C LYS A 120 -1.96 22.25 -5.56
N THR A 121 -2.67 21.42 -4.79
CA THR A 121 -2.53 21.35 -3.32
C THR A 121 -1.95 20.03 -2.84
N SER A 122 -1.87 19.01 -3.70
CA SER A 122 -1.31 17.68 -3.39
C SER A 122 0.07 17.50 -4.02
N LEU A 123 1.00 16.93 -3.26
CA LEU A 123 2.33 16.51 -3.73
C LEU A 123 2.33 15.10 -4.34
N ASP A 124 1.18 14.41 -4.38
CA ASP A 124 1.09 13.04 -4.89
C ASP A 124 1.57 12.89 -6.35
N PRO A 125 1.27 13.82 -7.30
CA PRO A 125 1.82 13.73 -8.64
C PRO A 125 3.35 13.77 -8.68
N LEU A 126 3.97 14.54 -7.78
CA LEU A 126 5.43 14.60 -7.67
C LEU A 126 6.00 13.29 -7.10
N ARG A 127 5.36 12.72 -6.08
CA ARG A 127 5.76 11.43 -5.51
C ARG A 127 5.66 10.32 -6.54
N GLN A 128 4.53 10.21 -7.25
CA GLN A 128 4.33 9.22 -8.31
C GLN A 128 5.39 9.35 -9.42
N MET A 129 5.75 10.57 -9.78
CA MET A 129 6.79 10.80 -10.76
C MET A 129 8.16 10.31 -10.27
N LEU A 130 8.53 10.60 -9.02
CA LEU A 130 9.79 10.14 -8.43
C LEU A 130 9.86 8.63 -8.25
N GLU A 131 8.72 7.96 -8.02
CA GLU A 131 8.63 6.50 -7.93
C GLU A 131 8.80 5.81 -9.29
N LEU A 132 8.38 6.46 -10.38
CA LEU A 132 8.47 5.90 -11.73
C LEU A 132 9.89 5.93 -12.31
N TYR A 133 10.77 6.75 -11.75
CA TYR A 133 12.12 6.96 -12.28
C TYR A 133 13.16 6.67 -11.20
N GLY A 134 14.29 6.07 -11.61
CA GLY A 134 15.46 5.90 -10.76
C GLY A 134 16.19 7.23 -10.50
N ASP A 135 17.20 7.19 -9.65
CA ASP A 135 18.03 8.35 -9.30
C ASP A 135 18.74 8.98 -10.51
N ASP A 136 18.94 8.22 -11.58
CA ASP A 136 19.49 8.63 -12.86
C ASP A 136 18.43 9.16 -13.84
N PHE A 137 17.18 9.36 -13.38
CA PHE A 137 16.04 9.79 -14.17
C PHE A 137 15.69 8.86 -15.34
N THR A 138 16.24 7.66 -15.38
CA THR A 138 15.81 6.63 -16.34
C THR A 138 14.55 5.91 -15.84
N PRO A 139 13.67 5.44 -16.76
CA PRO A 139 12.55 4.62 -16.34
C PRO A 139 13.03 3.39 -15.60
N ASN A 140 12.43 3.09 -14.46
CA ASN A 140 12.74 1.91 -13.65
C ASN A 140 12.16 0.66 -14.35
N LEU A 141 12.78 0.26 -15.46
CA LEU A 141 12.31 -0.82 -16.36
C LEU A 141 13.03 -2.15 -16.13
N LYS A 142 13.85 -2.25 -15.10
CA LYS A 142 14.38 -3.56 -14.67
C LYS A 142 13.25 -4.35 -14.03
N ILE A 143 12.44 -4.99 -14.88
CA ILE A 143 11.55 -6.04 -14.43
C ILE A 143 12.47 -7.18 -13.97
N GLN A 144 12.69 -7.26 -12.67
CA GLN A 144 13.26 -8.43 -12.06
C GLN A 144 12.10 -9.43 -11.90
N TRP A 145 12.19 -10.53 -12.64
CA TRP A 145 11.28 -11.63 -12.42
C TRP A 145 11.69 -12.33 -11.13
N GLU A 146 10.69 -12.69 -10.33
CA GLU A 146 10.92 -13.47 -9.13
C GLU A 146 11.48 -14.86 -9.53
N ASP A 147 12.51 -15.33 -8.83
CA ASP A 147 13.05 -16.67 -9.04
C ASP A 147 12.06 -17.70 -8.49
N ILE A 148 11.80 -18.75 -9.28
CA ILE A 148 10.88 -19.84 -8.94
C ILE A 148 11.67 -21.06 -8.46
N ASP A 149 12.76 -20.86 -7.73
CA ASP A 149 13.43 -21.95 -7.05
C ASP A 149 12.57 -22.49 -5.90
N LEU A 150 12.33 -23.80 -5.90
CA LEU A 150 11.45 -24.45 -4.93
C LEU A 150 11.92 -24.26 -3.48
N ASP A 151 13.23 -24.34 -3.25
CA ASP A 151 13.78 -24.18 -1.90
C ASP A 151 13.59 -22.75 -1.39
N THR A 152 13.78 -21.77 -2.26
CA THR A 152 13.50 -20.35 -1.96
C THR A 152 12.00 -20.14 -1.71
N ILE A 153 11.11 -20.70 -2.53
CA ILE A 153 9.66 -20.62 -2.33
C ILE A 153 9.26 -21.26 -1.02
N LEU A 154 9.76 -22.46 -0.70
CA LEU A 154 9.46 -23.15 0.55
C LEU A 154 10.01 -22.40 1.78
N ALA A 155 11.17 -21.76 1.67
CA ALA A 155 11.72 -20.92 2.72
C ALA A 155 10.92 -19.60 2.91
N MET A 156 10.37 -19.03 1.83
CA MET A 156 9.53 -17.84 1.85
C MET A 156 8.06 -18.13 2.16
N THR A 157 7.59 -19.36 1.86
CA THR A 157 6.27 -19.81 2.27
C THR A 157 6.39 -20.19 3.74
N ASP A 158 6.07 -19.23 4.62
CA ASP A 158 6.10 -19.45 6.06
C ASP A 158 5.24 -20.66 6.43
N LEU A 159 5.90 -21.77 6.68
CA LEU A 159 5.24 -22.98 7.18
C LEU A 159 4.74 -22.76 8.60
N GLU A 160 5.27 -21.76 9.29
CA GLU A 160 4.86 -21.34 10.63
C GLU A 160 4.57 -19.84 10.65
N SER A 161 3.49 -19.44 11.32
CA SER A 161 3.15 -18.03 11.50
C SER A 161 4.18 -17.34 12.40
N GLN A 162 4.63 -16.16 12.00
CA GLN A 162 5.60 -15.34 12.75
C GLN A 162 5.02 -14.92 14.11
N TRP A 163 3.74 -14.58 14.15
CA TRP A 163 3.05 -14.11 15.34
C TRP A 163 1.76 -14.91 15.54
N THR A 164 1.62 -15.55 16.71
CA THR A 164 0.43 -16.33 17.06
C THR A 164 -0.52 -15.53 17.97
N PHE A 165 -1.80 -15.85 17.91
CA PHE A 165 -2.79 -15.21 18.80
C PHE A 165 -2.69 -15.77 20.22
N ASN A 166 -2.85 -14.91 21.24
CA ASN A 166 -2.91 -15.34 22.64
C ASN A 166 -4.27 -15.97 23.03
N ILE A 167 -5.15 -16.21 22.07
CA ILE A 167 -6.39 -16.97 22.21
C ILE A 167 -6.15 -18.34 21.58
N PRO A 168 -5.92 -19.41 22.38
CA PRO A 168 -5.45 -20.71 21.86
C PRO A 168 -6.40 -21.34 20.83
N THR A 169 -7.71 -21.15 21.00
CA THR A 169 -8.71 -21.66 20.07
C THR A 169 -8.62 -20.95 18.71
N LEU A 170 -8.36 -19.64 18.72
CA LEU A 170 -8.17 -18.85 17.50
C LEU A 170 -6.88 -19.29 16.77
N THR A 171 -5.76 -19.43 17.49
CA THR A 171 -4.50 -19.92 16.91
C THR A 171 -4.65 -21.30 16.28
N ARG A 172 -5.32 -22.25 16.93
CA ARG A 172 -5.53 -23.60 16.37
C ARG A 172 -6.36 -23.59 15.06
N LYS A 173 -7.18 -22.56 14.82
CA LYS A 173 -8.10 -22.49 13.67
C LYS A 173 -7.57 -21.60 12.55
N VAL A 174 -6.88 -20.54 12.90
CA VAL A 174 -6.43 -19.49 11.97
C VAL A 174 -4.90 -19.55 11.78
N GLU A 175 -4.19 -20.27 12.68
CA GLU A 175 -2.72 -20.33 12.80
C GLU A 175 -2.17 -19.04 13.41
N GLY A 176 -1.79 -18.05 12.63
CA GLY A 176 -1.27 -16.77 13.10
C GLY A 176 -1.20 -15.76 11.97
N ILE A 177 -0.31 -14.80 12.11
CA ILE A 177 -0.12 -13.73 11.11
C ILE A 177 1.36 -13.55 10.82
N ASN A 178 1.62 -13.03 9.61
CA ASN A 178 2.96 -12.71 9.12
C ASN A 178 3.03 -11.27 8.63
N ALA A 179 4.23 -10.78 8.42
CA ALA A 179 4.48 -9.54 7.71
C ALA A 179 3.76 -9.54 6.35
N GLY A 180 3.27 -8.40 5.92
CA GLY A 180 2.52 -8.25 4.68
C GLY A 180 1.03 -8.59 4.78
N HIS A 181 0.52 -9.09 5.91
CA HIS A 181 -0.91 -9.39 6.06
C HIS A 181 -1.73 -8.15 6.41
N LEU A 182 -2.92 -8.03 5.82
CA LEU A 182 -3.96 -7.09 6.23
C LEU A 182 -5.07 -7.84 6.96
N ILE A 183 -5.26 -7.52 8.22
CA ILE A 183 -6.28 -8.08 9.09
C ILE A 183 -7.35 -7.04 9.34
N GLU A 184 -8.56 -7.29 8.88
CA GLU A 184 -9.70 -6.42 9.17
C GLU A 184 -10.48 -6.92 10.37
N VAL A 185 -10.79 -6.00 11.30
CA VAL A 185 -11.54 -6.32 12.52
C VAL A 185 -12.77 -5.42 12.62
N GLY A 186 -13.94 -5.99 12.41
CA GLY A 186 -15.22 -5.30 12.52
C GLY A 186 -15.92 -5.56 13.84
N ALA A 187 -16.51 -4.52 14.44
CA ALA A 187 -17.37 -4.64 15.60
C ALA A 187 -18.41 -3.51 15.67
N ARG A 188 -19.54 -3.76 16.33
CA ARG A 188 -20.45 -2.67 16.73
C ARG A 188 -19.85 -1.88 17.89
N PRO A 189 -20.28 -0.63 18.11
CA PRO A 189 -19.90 0.12 19.30
C PRO A 189 -20.13 -0.68 20.58
N ASN A 190 -19.27 -0.52 21.55
CA ASN A 190 -19.36 -1.19 22.87
C ASN A 190 -19.35 -2.74 22.85
N THR A 191 -18.87 -3.34 21.77
CA THR A 191 -18.70 -4.81 21.69
C THR A 191 -17.33 -5.27 22.20
N GLY A 192 -16.36 -4.35 22.36
CA GLY A 192 -15.02 -4.67 22.90
C GLY A 192 -13.91 -4.67 21.89
N LYS A 193 -14.06 -4.01 20.73
CA LYS A 193 -13.04 -3.92 19.66
C LYS A 193 -11.67 -3.45 20.15
N THR A 194 -11.61 -2.33 20.90
CA THR A 194 -10.35 -1.81 21.47
C THR A 194 -9.74 -2.75 22.50
N SER A 195 -10.58 -3.43 23.31
CA SER A 195 -10.11 -4.48 24.23
C SER A 195 -9.58 -5.70 23.48
N PHE A 196 -10.13 -6.02 22.30
CA PHE A 196 -9.66 -7.13 21.48
C PHE A 196 -8.21 -6.92 21.05
N HIS A 197 -7.90 -5.81 20.38
CA HIS A 197 -6.51 -5.57 19.97
C HIS A 197 -5.58 -5.32 21.18
N ALA A 198 -6.08 -4.74 22.29
CA ALA A 198 -5.29 -4.61 23.51
C ALA A 198 -4.94 -5.99 24.09
N SER A 199 -5.89 -6.93 24.09
CA SER A 199 -5.66 -8.32 24.50
C SER A 199 -4.66 -9.01 23.57
N LEU A 200 -4.87 -8.97 22.27
CA LEU A 200 -3.98 -9.62 21.29
C LEU A 200 -2.53 -9.13 21.38
N VAL A 201 -2.32 -7.86 21.69
CA VAL A 201 -0.97 -7.29 21.75
C VAL A 201 -0.35 -7.44 23.13
N ALA A 202 -1.07 -7.06 24.21
CA ALA A 202 -0.47 -6.83 25.52
C ALA A 202 -0.78 -7.90 26.57
N ALA A 203 -1.84 -8.70 26.45
CA ALA A 203 -2.09 -9.77 27.40
C ALA A 203 -0.97 -10.85 27.31
N PRO A 204 -0.73 -11.63 28.37
CA PRO A 204 0.30 -12.67 28.37
C PRO A 204 0.19 -13.58 27.13
N GLY A 205 1.32 -13.83 26.48
CA GLY A 205 1.37 -14.57 25.21
C GLY A 205 0.95 -13.76 23.98
N GLY A 206 0.54 -12.49 24.13
CA GLY A 206 0.23 -11.59 23.00
C GLY A 206 1.46 -11.17 22.21
N PHE A 207 1.24 -10.44 21.11
CA PHE A 207 2.28 -10.11 20.15
C PHE A 207 3.49 -9.39 20.77
N ALA A 208 3.27 -8.44 21.69
CA ALA A 208 4.36 -7.74 22.37
C ALA A 208 5.21 -8.66 23.29
N TRP A 209 4.61 -9.71 23.84
CA TRP A 209 5.34 -10.73 24.62
C TRP A 209 6.16 -11.67 23.72
N GLN A 210 5.74 -11.83 22.46
CA GLN A 210 6.48 -12.57 21.43
C GLN A 210 7.60 -11.73 20.80
N GLY A 211 7.74 -10.45 21.20
CA GLY A 211 8.77 -9.53 20.73
C GLY A 211 8.35 -8.61 19.58
N ALA A 212 7.10 -8.70 19.10
CA ALA A 212 6.61 -7.87 18.00
C ALA A 212 6.58 -6.38 18.40
N LYS A 213 7.23 -5.53 17.62
CA LYS A 213 7.16 -4.08 17.74
C LYS A 213 5.83 -3.60 17.16
N THR A 214 4.92 -3.22 18.03
CA THR A 214 3.56 -2.80 17.67
C THR A 214 3.38 -1.31 17.80
N ILE A 215 2.88 -0.64 16.76
CA ILE A 215 2.45 0.76 16.80
C ILE A 215 0.92 0.80 16.82
N VAL A 216 0.35 1.56 17.75
CA VAL A 216 -1.08 1.79 17.88
C VAL A 216 -1.40 3.23 17.51
N LEU A 217 -2.07 3.44 16.40
CA LEU A 217 -2.47 4.74 15.86
C LEU A 217 -3.92 5.00 16.24
N CYS A 218 -4.12 5.88 17.22
CA CYS A 218 -5.42 6.17 17.85
C CYS A 218 -6.03 7.42 17.21
N ASN A 219 -7.23 7.31 16.64
CA ASN A 219 -8.00 8.46 16.13
C ASN A 219 -9.49 8.43 16.52
N GLU A 220 -9.91 7.47 17.33
CA GLU A 220 -11.26 7.38 17.90
C GLU A 220 -11.28 7.84 19.36
N GLU A 221 -10.46 7.22 20.19
CA GLU A 221 -10.26 7.62 21.59
C GLU A 221 -8.88 8.23 21.79
N GLY A 222 -8.72 9.06 22.83
CA GLY A 222 -7.40 9.56 23.20
C GLY A 222 -6.45 8.40 23.54
N TYR A 223 -5.24 8.45 23.00
CA TYR A 223 -4.25 7.38 23.14
C TYR A 223 -4.00 6.92 24.58
N HIS A 224 -4.13 7.82 25.56
CA HIS A 224 -3.95 7.49 26.98
C HIS A 224 -5.02 6.52 27.50
N ARG A 225 -6.26 6.55 26.99
CA ARG A 225 -7.32 5.61 27.35
C ARG A 225 -7.05 4.25 26.72
N VAL A 226 -6.59 4.22 25.48
CA VAL A 226 -6.19 2.99 24.78
C VAL A 226 -4.99 2.38 25.50
N ALA A 227 -3.95 3.16 25.82
CA ALA A 227 -2.77 2.71 26.55
C ALA A 227 -3.13 2.14 27.94
N HIS A 228 -4.11 2.71 28.62
CA HIS A 228 -4.61 2.16 29.89
C HIS A 228 -5.14 0.74 29.70
N ARG A 229 -5.94 0.46 28.64
CA ARG A 229 -6.41 -0.90 28.35
C ARG A 229 -5.26 -1.88 28.05
N TYR A 230 -4.18 -1.43 27.43
CA TYR A 230 -2.98 -2.24 27.22
C TYR A 230 -2.29 -2.58 28.53
N ILE A 231 -2.20 -1.62 29.48
CA ILE A 231 -1.64 -1.86 30.80
C ILE A 231 -2.53 -2.84 31.59
N THR A 232 -3.86 -2.68 31.56
CA THR A 232 -4.77 -3.62 32.22
C THR A 232 -4.69 -5.01 31.59
N ALA A 233 -4.61 -5.11 30.25
CA ALA A 233 -4.43 -6.38 29.56
C ALA A 233 -3.11 -7.06 29.91
N ALA A 234 -2.00 -6.32 29.95
CA ALA A 234 -0.70 -6.85 30.30
C ALA A 234 -0.65 -7.37 31.75
N THR A 235 -1.18 -6.57 32.68
CA THR A 235 -1.06 -6.85 34.11
C THR A 235 -2.13 -7.80 34.65
N GLY A 236 -3.31 -7.87 34.02
CA GLY A 236 -4.49 -8.53 34.57
C GLY A 236 -5.07 -7.82 35.79
N MET A 237 -4.69 -6.57 36.01
CA MET A 237 -5.17 -5.74 37.11
C MET A 237 -6.20 -4.73 36.63
N ASP A 238 -7.27 -4.54 37.39
CA ASP A 238 -8.22 -3.47 37.14
C ASP A 238 -7.62 -2.09 37.49
N LYS A 239 -8.34 -1.01 37.15
CA LYS A 239 -7.90 0.35 37.41
C LYS A 239 -7.57 0.63 38.89
N HIS A 240 -8.35 0.10 39.82
CA HIS A 240 -8.16 0.33 41.25
C HIS A 240 -6.97 -0.46 41.77
N GLU A 241 -6.75 -1.67 41.28
CA GLU A 241 -5.59 -2.48 41.60
C GLU A 241 -4.30 -1.87 41.07
N ILE A 242 -4.30 -1.34 39.84
CA ILE A 242 -3.15 -0.63 39.26
C ILE A 242 -2.74 0.56 40.13
N VAL A 243 -3.71 1.34 40.63
CA VAL A 243 -3.43 2.47 41.49
C VAL A 243 -2.81 2.02 42.82
N LYS A 244 -3.33 0.95 43.40
CA LYS A 244 -2.82 0.39 44.67
C LYS A 244 -1.48 -0.29 44.52
N ARG A 245 -1.25 -0.99 43.40
CA ARG A 245 -0.06 -1.84 43.13
C ARG A 245 0.78 -1.27 41.98
N LYS A 246 0.91 0.05 41.91
CA LYS A 246 1.54 0.76 40.81
C LYS A 246 2.93 0.22 40.43
N SER A 247 3.79 -0.03 41.41
CA SER A 247 5.16 -0.52 41.15
C SER A 247 5.14 -1.91 40.50
N GLU A 248 4.25 -2.79 40.95
CA GLU A 248 4.09 -4.13 40.39
C GLU A 248 3.51 -4.08 38.99
N ALA A 249 2.46 -3.27 38.75
CA ALA A 249 1.88 -3.07 37.43
C ALA A 249 2.94 -2.56 36.44
N MET A 250 3.77 -1.59 36.85
CA MET A 250 4.87 -1.09 36.05
C MET A 250 5.95 -2.14 35.77
N ALA A 251 6.29 -2.96 36.77
CA ALA A 251 7.27 -4.04 36.59
C ALA A 251 6.81 -5.08 35.57
N ILE A 252 5.51 -5.39 35.55
CA ILE A 252 4.94 -6.30 34.55
C ILE A 252 4.92 -5.61 33.16
N PHE A 253 4.36 -4.40 33.06
CA PHE A 253 4.22 -3.70 31.78
C PHE A 253 5.58 -3.36 31.15
N ASN A 254 6.59 -3.05 31.94
CA ASN A 254 7.94 -2.76 31.44
C ASN A 254 8.59 -3.94 30.69
N LYS A 255 8.09 -5.17 30.85
CA LYS A 255 8.58 -6.33 30.07
C LYS A 255 8.22 -6.22 28.58
N ILE A 256 7.16 -5.48 28.25
CA ILE A 256 6.68 -5.31 26.89
C ILE A 256 6.66 -3.85 26.42
N ARG A 257 7.02 -2.90 27.29
CA ARG A 257 6.88 -1.47 27.04
C ARG A 257 7.58 -1.01 25.75
N ASP A 258 8.76 -1.53 25.50
CA ASP A 258 9.58 -1.15 24.35
C ASP A 258 9.03 -1.72 23.03
N ASN A 259 8.11 -2.69 23.14
CA ASN A 259 7.44 -3.34 22.01
C ASN A 259 6.07 -2.71 21.69
N VAL A 260 5.61 -1.69 22.44
CA VAL A 260 4.30 -1.08 22.22
C VAL A 260 4.40 0.44 22.23
N MET A 261 4.08 1.05 21.11
CA MET A 261 4.10 2.51 20.95
C MET A 261 2.71 3.04 20.59
N PHE A 262 2.34 4.18 21.17
CA PHE A 262 1.05 4.84 20.92
C PHE A 262 1.26 6.19 20.28
N LYS A 263 0.42 6.52 19.31
CA LYS A 263 0.43 7.84 18.68
C LYS A 263 -1.00 8.32 18.42
N ASP A 264 -1.26 9.57 18.72
CA ASP A 264 -2.48 10.25 18.27
C ASP A 264 -2.41 10.43 16.74
N ALA A 265 -3.42 9.92 16.08
CA ALA A 265 -3.57 9.95 14.61
C ALA A 265 -4.79 10.77 14.16
N THR A 266 -5.37 11.59 15.06
CA THR A 266 -6.52 12.43 14.75
C THR A 266 -6.23 13.35 13.58
N GLY A 267 -7.09 13.33 12.56
CA GLY A 267 -6.95 14.15 11.35
C GLY A 267 -5.82 13.74 10.41
N ARG A 268 -5.15 12.60 10.65
CA ARG A 268 -4.10 12.07 9.78
C ARG A 268 -4.70 11.22 8.67
N ASP A 269 -3.95 11.10 7.56
CA ASP A 269 -4.26 10.27 6.40
C ASP A 269 -3.37 9.03 6.33
N MET A 270 -3.60 8.16 5.35
CA MET A 270 -2.83 6.94 5.17
C MET A 270 -1.39 7.19 4.69
N ASN A 271 -1.10 8.33 4.04
CA ASN A 271 0.28 8.71 3.67
C ASN A 271 1.12 9.00 4.92
N TRP A 272 0.50 9.63 5.92
CA TRP A 272 1.15 9.82 7.20
C TRP A 272 1.40 8.47 7.90
N VAL A 273 0.45 7.53 7.86
CA VAL A 273 0.64 6.16 8.39
C VAL A 273 1.86 5.50 7.74
N GLU A 274 1.95 5.56 6.41
CA GLU A 274 3.11 5.03 5.67
C GLU A 274 4.44 5.66 6.13
N SER A 275 4.46 6.98 6.29
CA SER A 275 5.65 7.70 6.77
C SER A 275 6.06 7.27 8.19
N VAL A 276 5.08 6.99 9.07
CA VAL A 276 5.33 6.43 10.40
C VAL A 276 5.95 5.03 10.28
N CYS A 277 5.39 4.16 9.44
CA CYS A 277 5.91 2.81 9.23
C CYS A 277 7.34 2.83 8.67
N LYS A 278 7.63 3.67 7.69
CA LYS A 278 8.99 3.87 7.14
C LYS A 278 10.00 4.29 8.23
N SER A 279 9.58 5.17 9.14
CA SER A 279 10.46 5.71 10.20
C SER A 279 10.72 4.73 11.33
N TYR A 280 9.70 3.99 11.77
CA TYR A 280 9.77 3.15 12.98
C TYR A 280 9.92 1.67 12.68
N LYS A 281 9.65 1.22 11.44
CA LYS A 281 9.73 -0.18 11.01
C LYS A 281 9.07 -1.13 12.01
N PRO A 282 7.76 -0.98 12.25
CA PRO A 282 7.03 -1.86 13.16
C PRO A 282 6.79 -3.23 12.53
N ASP A 283 6.66 -4.26 13.35
CA ASP A 283 6.19 -5.58 12.91
C ASP A 283 4.66 -5.59 12.76
N ILE A 284 3.96 -4.84 13.64
CA ILE A 284 2.49 -4.78 13.67
C ILE A 284 2.02 -3.33 13.78
N VAL A 285 1.02 -2.97 13.00
CA VAL A 285 0.35 -1.65 13.03
C VAL A 285 -1.13 -1.83 13.33
N ILE A 286 -1.62 -1.16 14.37
CA ILE A 286 -3.04 -1.12 14.72
C ILE A 286 -3.60 0.25 14.33
N LEU A 287 -4.59 0.28 13.42
CA LEU A 287 -5.30 1.48 13.00
C LEU A 287 -6.65 1.55 13.74
N ASP A 288 -6.70 2.25 14.89
CA ASP A 288 -7.90 2.31 15.75
C ASP A 288 -8.53 3.73 15.74
N MET A 289 -9.42 3.99 14.79
CA MET A 289 -10.11 3.20 13.74
C MET A 289 -9.56 3.50 12.34
N GLY A 290 -9.40 2.46 11.53
CA GLY A 290 -9.03 2.61 10.12
C GLY A 290 -10.01 3.49 9.33
N ASP A 291 -11.30 3.36 9.59
CA ASP A 291 -12.36 4.12 8.91
C ASP A 291 -12.35 5.64 9.20
N LYS A 292 -11.67 6.08 10.25
CA LYS A 292 -11.59 7.49 10.67
C LYS A 292 -10.33 8.22 10.17
N PHE A 293 -9.44 7.54 9.47
CA PHE A 293 -8.34 8.25 8.80
C PHE A 293 -8.90 9.18 7.73
N SER A 294 -8.30 10.37 7.62
CA SER A 294 -8.73 11.39 6.67
C SER A 294 -8.78 10.84 5.26
N ARG A 295 -9.83 11.22 4.54
CA ARG A 295 -10.03 10.77 3.17
C ARG A 295 -9.05 11.47 2.25
N MET A 296 -8.48 10.74 1.31
CA MET A 296 -7.73 11.33 0.23
C MET A 296 -8.64 12.26 -0.58
N ALA A 297 -8.12 13.40 -1.02
CA ALA A 297 -8.87 14.33 -1.86
C ALA A 297 -9.22 13.67 -3.21
N GLY A 298 -10.41 13.99 -3.75
CA GLY A 298 -10.80 13.56 -5.11
C GLY A 298 -11.87 12.47 -5.18
N PHE A 299 -12.31 11.88 -4.06
CA PHE A 299 -13.41 10.91 -4.08
C PHE A 299 -14.77 11.59 -3.91
N ALA A 300 -15.68 11.34 -4.85
CA ALA A 300 -17.06 11.87 -4.78
C ALA A 300 -17.92 11.11 -3.76
N ARG A 301 -17.58 9.83 -3.50
CA ARG A 301 -18.37 8.94 -2.64
C ARG A 301 -17.59 8.48 -1.41
N PRO A 302 -18.24 8.46 -0.22
CA PRO A 302 -17.59 8.03 1.02
C PRO A 302 -17.09 6.59 1.01
N ASP A 303 -17.82 5.67 0.36
CA ASP A 303 -17.46 4.25 0.26
C ASP A 303 -16.22 4.00 -0.63
N GLU A 304 -16.02 4.81 -1.66
CA GLU A 304 -14.81 4.79 -2.49
C GLU A 304 -13.58 5.23 -1.71
N ALA A 305 -13.72 6.27 -0.88
CA ALA A 305 -12.63 6.74 -0.02
C ALA A 305 -12.24 5.70 1.04
N LEU A 306 -13.21 5.01 1.65
CA LEU A 306 -12.92 3.92 2.60
C LEU A 306 -12.24 2.73 1.92
N LYS A 307 -12.65 2.40 0.69
CA LYS A 307 -11.96 1.40 -0.12
C LYS A 307 -10.52 1.80 -0.42
N ALA A 308 -10.28 3.06 -0.79
CA ALA A 308 -8.93 3.57 -1.05
C ALA A 308 -8.02 3.48 0.19
N ASN A 309 -8.54 3.81 1.39
CA ASN A 309 -7.80 3.64 2.63
C ASN A 309 -7.43 2.17 2.89
N ALA A 310 -8.35 1.22 2.62
CA ALA A 310 -8.06 -0.21 2.78
C ALA A 310 -7.02 -0.71 1.76
N ILE A 311 -7.09 -0.26 0.50
CA ILE A 311 -6.07 -0.54 -0.52
C ILE A 311 -4.70 -0.03 -0.06
N GLN A 312 -4.64 1.20 0.44
CA GLN A 312 -3.38 1.77 0.91
C GLN A 312 -2.86 1.06 2.16
N ALA A 313 -3.74 0.64 3.09
CA ALA A 313 -3.36 -0.19 4.23
C ALA A 313 -2.75 -1.53 3.78
N ARG A 314 -3.29 -2.14 2.71
CA ARG A 314 -2.72 -3.34 2.09
C ARG A 314 -1.35 -3.09 1.48
N GLN A 315 -1.18 -1.96 0.80
CA GLN A 315 0.11 -1.57 0.23
C GLN A 315 1.16 -1.35 1.32
N ILE A 316 0.79 -0.64 2.40
CA ILE A 316 1.66 -0.43 3.56
C ILE A 316 2.08 -1.77 4.16
N ALA A 317 1.14 -2.71 4.37
CA ALA A 317 1.46 -4.02 4.91
C ALA A 317 2.55 -4.72 4.09
N LYS A 318 2.40 -4.76 2.76
CA LYS A 318 3.35 -5.42 1.86
C LYS A 318 4.67 -4.68 1.72
N GLN A 319 4.64 -3.35 1.51
CA GLN A 319 5.84 -2.55 1.22
C GLN A 319 6.69 -2.29 2.46
N GLN A 320 6.06 -2.21 3.65
CA GLN A 320 6.76 -1.97 4.91
C GLN A 320 6.99 -3.27 5.70
N GLU A 321 6.66 -4.42 5.10
CA GLU A 321 6.84 -5.75 5.70
C GLU A 321 6.30 -5.84 7.13
N CYS A 322 5.06 -5.38 7.34
CA CYS A 322 4.39 -5.41 8.63
C CYS A 322 2.97 -5.98 8.53
N ALA A 323 2.43 -6.51 9.63
CA ALA A 323 1.02 -6.87 9.70
C ALA A 323 0.18 -5.63 10.06
N VAL A 324 -0.88 -5.35 9.32
CA VAL A 324 -1.76 -4.20 9.58
C VAL A 324 -3.12 -4.68 10.06
N PHE A 325 -3.51 -4.27 11.25
CA PHE A 325 -4.87 -4.43 11.78
C PHE A 325 -5.67 -3.16 11.47
N TYR A 326 -6.67 -3.31 10.62
CA TYR A 326 -7.58 -2.25 10.23
C TYR A 326 -8.88 -2.39 11.01
N MET A 327 -9.08 -1.54 12.03
CA MET A 327 -10.27 -1.57 12.86
C MET A 327 -11.40 -0.81 12.20
N SER A 328 -12.53 -1.50 11.98
CA SER A 328 -13.73 -1.02 11.28
C SER A 328 -14.98 -1.10 12.15
N GLN A 329 -16.00 -0.36 11.75
CA GLN A 329 -17.33 -0.43 12.35
C GLN A 329 -18.24 -1.34 11.53
N LEU A 330 -19.11 -2.10 12.20
CA LEU A 330 -20.18 -2.87 11.56
C LEU A 330 -21.43 -2.01 11.40
N SER A 331 -22.20 -2.27 10.34
CA SER A 331 -23.47 -1.62 10.08
C SER A 331 -24.53 -2.02 11.12
N ALA A 332 -25.64 -1.28 11.17
CA ALA A 332 -26.77 -1.58 12.08
C ALA A 332 -27.35 -2.98 11.86
N GLU A 333 -27.15 -3.59 10.68
CA GLU A 333 -27.61 -4.95 10.39
C GLU A 333 -26.95 -6.02 11.28
N ALA A 334 -25.79 -5.72 11.88
CA ALA A 334 -25.09 -6.61 12.81
C ALA A 334 -25.61 -6.55 14.25
N GLU A 335 -26.48 -5.58 14.57
CA GLU A 335 -26.99 -5.41 15.93
C GLU A 335 -27.81 -6.63 16.37
N GLY A 336 -27.53 -7.15 17.58
CA GLY A 336 -28.22 -8.28 18.15
C GLY A 336 -27.99 -9.63 17.45
N LYS A 337 -27.02 -9.72 16.52
CA LYS A 337 -26.67 -10.96 15.83
C LYS A 337 -25.38 -11.54 16.38
N VAL A 338 -25.40 -12.84 16.66
CA VAL A 338 -24.22 -13.64 17.02
C VAL A 338 -23.42 -14.00 15.77
N VAL A 339 -24.11 -14.50 14.74
CA VAL A 339 -23.49 -14.89 13.46
C VAL A 339 -23.44 -13.70 12.53
N LEU A 340 -22.23 -13.33 12.14
CA LEU A 340 -21.95 -12.17 11.27
C LEU A 340 -21.39 -12.62 9.93
N ASN A 341 -21.56 -11.78 8.90
CA ASN A 341 -21.02 -12.01 7.57
C ASN A 341 -20.43 -10.72 6.98
N GLN A 342 -19.63 -10.85 5.92
CA GLN A 342 -18.91 -9.75 5.29
C GLN A 342 -19.80 -8.57 4.85
N ALA A 343 -21.07 -8.83 4.48
CA ALA A 343 -22.00 -7.79 4.04
C ALA A 343 -22.40 -6.81 5.14
N MET A 344 -22.15 -7.16 6.41
CA MET A 344 -22.43 -6.31 7.57
C MET A 344 -21.36 -5.28 7.88
N MET A 345 -20.29 -5.21 7.07
CA MET A 345 -19.26 -4.18 7.19
C MET A 345 -19.81 -2.81 6.79
N GLU A 346 -19.55 -1.78 7.60
CA GLU A 346 -20.01 -0.42 7.29
C GLU A 346 -19.19 0.22 6.17
N GLY A 347 -19.86 0.94 5.29
CA GLY A 347 -19.30 1.84 4.28
C GLY A 347 -18.74 1.18 3.03
N SER A 348 -18.14 0.01 3.06
CA SER A 348 -17.60 -0.67 1.87
C SER A 348 -17.68 -2.19 2.02
N ARG A 349 -18.85 -2.72 1.70
CA ARG A 349 -19.19 -4.15 1.90
C ARG A 349 -18.29 -5.12 1.14
N THR A 350 -17.84 -4.75 -0.06
CA THR A 350 -17.00 -5.60 -0.91
C THR A 350 -15.57 -5.07 -1.04
N GLY A 351 -15.37 -3.75 -0.98
CA GLY A 351 -14.08 -3.12 -1.24
C GLY A 351 -13.03 -3.44 -0.17
N LYS A 352 -13.38 -3.32 1.11
CA LYS A 352 -12.49 -3.67 2.23
C LYS A 352 -12.25 -5.18 2.28
N ALA A 353 -13.33 -5.96 2.15
CA ALA A 353 -13.23 -7.42 2.19
C ALA A 353 -12.33 -7.98 1.07
N ALA A 354 -12.24 -7.32 -0.09
CA ALA A 354 -11.37 -7.76 -1.18
C ALA A 354 -9.89 -7.70 -0.78
N GLU A 355 -9.48 -6.67 -0.05
CA GLU A 355 -8.09 -6.41 0.30
C GLU A 355 -7.58 -7.26 1.47
N ALA A 356 -8.43 -7.56 2.46
CA ALA A 356 -8.02 -8.29 3.65
C ALA A 356 -7.61 -9.75 3.36
N ASP A 357 -6.61 -10.24 4.09
CA ASP A 357 -6.24 -11.66 4.13
C ASP A 357 -7.06 -12.40 5.18
N LEU A 358 -7.35 -11.72 6.28
CA LEU A 358 -8.10 -12.24 7.41
C LEU A 358 -9.14 -11.20 7.86
N MET A 359 -10.37 -11.64 8.13
CA MET A 359 -11.41 -10.77 8.67
C MET A 359 -12.03 -11.40 9.91
N PHE A 360 -11.98 -10.67 11.00
CA PHE A 360 -12.67 -10.95 12.24
C PHE A 360 -13.86 -10.01 12.40
N MET A 361 -15.01 -10.56 12.73
CA MET A 361 -16.16 -9.78 13.15
C MET A 361 -16.55 -10.17 14.56
N ILE A 362 -16.52 -9.21 15.48
CA ILE A 362 -16.79 -9.45 16.90
C ILE A 362 -18.26 -9.14 17.18
N SER A 363 -18.96 -10.12 17.73
CA SER A 363 -20.34 -9.97 18.23
C SER A 363 -20.44 -10.34 19.71
N LYS A 364 -21.58 -10.03 20.28
CA LYS A 364 -22.00 -10.42 21.62
C LYS A 364 -23.42 -10.96 21.55
N ASN A 365 -23.87 -11.63 22.60
CA ASN A 365 -25.25 -12.07 22.69
C ASN A 365 -26.23 -10.88 22.65
N PRO A 366 -27.44 -11.06 22.14
CA PRO A 366 -28.50 -10.07 22.22
C PRO A 366 -28.76 -9.69 23.69
N THR A 367 -28.87 -8.38 23.96
CA THR A 367 -29.23 -7.91 25.29
C THR A 367 -30.68 -8.28 25.60
N VAL A 368 -30.93 -9.01 26.67
CA VAL A 368 -32.25 -9.35 27.14
C VAL A 368 -32.69 -8.28 28.16
N GLU A 369 -33.87 -7.67 27.96
CA GLU A 369 -34.43 -6.71 28.93
C GLU A 369 -34.56 -7.37 30.32
N GLY A 370 -34.03 -6.74 31.36
CA GLY A 370 -34.11 -7.24 32.73
C GLY A 370 -32.96 -8.14 33.17
N GLN A 371 -31.97 -8.35 32.34
CA GLN A 371 -30.74 -9.07 32.70
C GLN A 371 -29.74 -8.10 33.36
N GLU A 372 -29.52 -8.23 34.68
CA GLU A 372 -28.58 -7.42 35.46
C GLU A 372 -27.12 -7.89 35.33
N GLU A 373 -26.89 -9.13 34.89
CA GLU A 373 -25.55 -9.67 34.71
C GLU A 373 -24.91 -9.23 33.40
N GLU A 374 -23.64 -8.75 33.48
CA GLU A 374 -22.84 -8.41 32.29
C GLU A 374 -22.59 -9.70 31.49
N ASP A 375 -23.05 -9.70 30.23
CA ASP A 375 -22.71 -10.77 29.29
C ASP A 375 -21.25 -10.62 28.87
N LEU A 376 -20.41 -11.51 29.35
CA LEU A 376 -18.98 -11.55 29.07
C LEU A 376 -18.68 -12.24 27.74
N GLU A 377 -19.58 -13.10 27.25
CA GLU A 377 -19.34 -13.90 26.07
C GLU A 377 -19.19 -13.03 24.81
N ARG A 378 -18.17 -13.36 24.03
CA ARG A 378 -17.87 -12.73 22.73
C ARG A 378 -17.65 -13.80 21.68
N HIS A 379 -18.13 -13.50 20.51
CA HIS A 379 -18.04 -14.39 19.36
C HIS A 379 -17.17 -13.75 18.30
N ILE A 380 -16.01 -14.35 18.05
CA ILE A 380 -15.09 -13.94 16.98
C ILE A 380 -15.48 -14.72 15.72
N ASN A 381 -16.23 -14.07 14.85
CA ASN A 381 -16.61 -14.63 13.57
C ASN A 381 -15.46 -14.47 12.58
N VAL A 382 -14.87 -15.56 12.13
CA VAL A 382 -13.83 -15.60 11.09
C VAL A 382 -14.55 -15.70 9.75
N VAL A 383 -14.83 -14.55 9.13
CA VAL A 383 -15.66 -14.45 7.92
C VAL A 383 -14.86 -14.46 6.63
N LYS A 384 -13.54 -14.23 6.72
CA LYS A 384 -12.58 -14.40 5.65
C LYS A 384 -11.26 -14.89 6.22
N ASN A 385 -10.65 -15.86 5.58
CA ASN A 385 -9.35 -16.40 5.98
C ASN A 385 -8.64 -16.99 4.74
N LYS A 386 -7.64 -16.29 4.23
CA LYS A 386 -6.77 -16.75 3.15
C LYS A 386 -5.57 -17.55 3.67
N LEU A 387 -5.35 -17.57 5.00
CA LEU A 387 -4.18 -18.20 5.63
C LEU A 387 -4.40 -19.71 5.75
N SER A 388 -5.28 -20.14 6.67
CA SER A 388 -5.61 -21.56 6.84
C SER A 388 -6.87 -22.01 6.09
N GLY A 389 -7.64 -21.07 5.54
CA GLY A 389 -8.92 -21.36 4.86
C GLY A 389 -10.09 -21.67 5.78
N TRP A 390 -9.89 -21.73 7.10
CA TRP A 390 -10.96 -22.04 8.05
C TRP A 390 -11.89 -20.85 8.28
N HIS A 391 -13.20 -21.09 8.26
CA HIS A 391 -14.24 -20.12 8.58
C HIS A 391 -15.12 -20.67 9.70
N GLY A 392 -15.59 -19.80 10.59
CA GLY A 392 -16.45 -20.20 11.70
C GLY A 392 -16.44 -19.19 12.83
N ILE A 393 -16.88 -19.62 14.00
CA ILE A 393 -16.97 -18.79 15.20
C ILE A 393 -16.07 -19.36 16.29
N VAL A 394 -15.28 -18.49 16.89
CA VAL A 394 -14.53 -18.77 18.12
C VAL A 394 -15.24 -18.07 19.27
N HIS A 395 -15.66 -18.84 20.26
CA HIS A 395 -16.27 -18.35 21.50
C HIS A 395 -15.17 -17.98 22.48
N THR A 396 -15.33 -16.87 23.19
CA THR A 396 -14.37 -16.34 24.15
C THR A 396 -15.10 -15.39 25.10
N ASP A 397 -14.55 -15.17 26.28
CA ASP A 397 -15.08 -14.19 27.23
C ASP A 397 -14.25 -12.91 27.22
N LEU A 398 -14.91 -11.76 27.34
CA LEU A 398 -14.28 -10.47 27.53
C LEU A 398 -14.32 -10.07 29.01
N GLU A 399 -13.18 -10.12 29.67
CA GLU A 399 -13.00 -9.53 30.99
C GLU A 399 -12.87 -8.02 30.84
N TYR A 400 -13.96 -7.27 30.99
CA TYR A 400 -13.97 -5.82 30.77
C TYR A 400 -12.98 -5.05 31.64
N LYS A 401 -12.82 -5.44 32.92
CA LYS A 401 -11.96 -4.74 33.89
C LYS A 401 -10.49 -4.84 33.51
N THR A 402 -10.10 -5.95 32.91
CA THR A 402 -8.71 -6.23 32.51
C THR A 402 -8.49 -6.08 31.01
N ALA A 403 -9.53 -5.81 30.23
CA ALA A 403 -9.50 -5.74 28.77
C ALA A 403 -8.89 -7.01 28.11
N ARG A 404 -9.14 -8.19 28.69
CA ARG A 404 -8.65 -9.48 28.19
C ARG A 404 -9.74 -10.27 27.50
N TYR A 405 -9.41 -10.85 26.36
CA TYR A 405 -10.16 -11.93 25.76
C TYR A 405 -9.56 -13.24 26.22
N VAL A 406 -10.37 -14.05 26.86
CA VAL A 406 -9.99 -15.35 27.44
C VAL A 406 -10.84 -16.46 26.84
N ALA A 407 -10.25 -17.66 26.62
CA ALA A 407 -10.93 -18.81 26.01
C ALA A 407 -11.02 -19.96 27.00
#